data_6ff55ee62b11c15b4ca4619d83938163
#
_entry.id   6ff55ee62b11c15b4ca4619d83938163
#
_cell.length_a   1.000
_cell.length_b   1.000
_cell.length_c   1.000
_cell.angle_alpha   90.00
_cell.angle_beta   90.00
_cell.angle_gamma   90.00
#
_symmetry.space_group_name_H-M   'P 1'
#
loop_
_entity.id
_entity.type
_entity.pdbx_description
1 polymer ?
#
loop_
_entity_poly.entity_id
_entity_poly.type
_entity_poly.pdbx_seq_one_letter_code
_entity_poly.pdbx_strand_id
1 'polypeptide(L)'
;GKDWKKYTVELKPSKTDAHGLLRIFLESKDGLDMDHISLFPGDAWKGLLRADLVKDLKDLKPGVFRFPGGCIVEGTDLASRYQWKNSVGPVENRPLNENRWNYTFPHRMYPNYFQSYGLGFYEFFLLSEEIGAAPLPVVSVGLSCQFQNNGEQFHVAVDDLQPYIDDALDLIEFANGGTDTKWGKLRADMGHPAPFNLKHIGVGNEQWGPLYPVRLEKFIKAIRAKYPNIQIVGTSGPSPDDKDGKEFSYGWKEMTRLKADLVDELSRSGLVPLSGWTL
;
A
#
# COMPACT_ATOMS: atom_id res chain seq x y z
N GLY A 1 15.59 28.93 15.82
CA GLY A 1 14.64 28.47 16.84
C GLY A 1 14.97 27.03 17.21
N LYS A 2 14.41 26.52 18.31
CA LYS A 2 14.61 25.13 18.75
C LYS A 2 13.56 24.17 18.13
N ASP A 3 12.51 24.74 17.52
CA ASP A 3 11.40 23.96 16.97
C ASP A 3 11.48 23.94 15.45
N TRP A 4 11.07 22.80 14.88
CA TRP A 4 10.93 22.63 13.44
C TRP A 4 9.88 23.61 12.89
N LYS A 5 10.19 24.23 11.76
CA LYS A 5 9.27 25.13 11.05
C LYS A 5 9.27 24.80 9.57
N LYS A 6 8.07 24.72 9.00
CA LYS A 6 7.89 24.57 7.56
C LYS A 6 8.03 25.93 6.87
N TYR A 7 8.87 25.99 5.86
CA TYR A 7 9.04 27.13 4.96
C TYR A 7 8.62 26.73 3.56
N THR A 8 7.89 27.58 2.89
CA THR A 8 7.51 27.42 1.49
C THR A 8 7.93 28.65 0.72
N VAL A 9 8.63 28.45 -0.40
CA VAL A 9 9.13 29.51 -1.27
C VAL A 9 8.70 29.21 -2.70
N GLU A 10 8.12 30.19 -3.39
CA GLU A 10 7.86 30.09 -4.82
C GLU A 10 9.09 30.54 -5.60
N LEU A 11 9.61 29.67 -6.45
CA LEU A 11 10.73 29.97 -7.34
C LEU A 11 10.22 30.22 -8.75
N LYS A 12 10.59 31.35 -9.35
CA LYS A 12 10.23 31.71 -10.73
C LYS A 12 11.49 31.76 -11.58
N PRO A 13 11.86 30.65 -12.28
CA PRO A 13 13.02 30.66 -13.15
C PRO A 13 12.79 31.59 -14.35
N SER A 14 13.83 32.32 -14.75
CA SER A 14 13.78 33.21 -15.93
C SER A 14 13.87 32.49 -17.27
N LYS A 15 14.31 31.24 -17.28
CA LYS A 15 14.44 30.38 -18.45
C LYS A 15 14.33 28.91 -18.09
N THR A 16 14.03 28.09 -19.09
CA THR A 16 14.19 26.61 -18.96
C THR A 16 15.66 26.25 -19.01
N ASP A 17 16.12 25.41 -18.10
CA ASP A 17 17.49 24.94 -18.02
C ASP A 17 17.51 23.47 -17.59
N ALA A 18 18.04 22.59 -18.44
CA ALA A 18 18.12 21.16 -18.16
C ALA A 18 19.17 20.82 -17.07
N HIS A 19 20.04 21.78 -16.75
CA HIS A 19 21.11 21.64 -15.76
C HIS A 19 20.95 22.61 -14.59
N GLY A 20 19.73 23.07 -14.35
CA GLY A 20 19.42 23.96 -13.24
C GLY A 20 19.82 23.36 -11.88
N LEU A 21 20.35 24.18 -10.99
CA LEU A 21 20.77 23.77 -9.66
C LEU A 21 19.99 24.57 -8.62
N LEU A 22 19.33 23.86 -7.69
CA LEU A 22 18.81 24.46 -6.47
C LEU A 22 19.98 24.57 -5.47
N ARG A 23 20.25 25.76 -4.98
CA ARG A 23 21.26 26.01 -3.95
C ARG A 23 20.61 26.72 -2.77
N ILE A 24 20.89 26.20 -1.57
CA ILE A 24 20.48 26.81 -0.31
C ILE A 24 21.74 27.34 0.38
N PHE A 25 21.77 28.62 0.68
CA PHE A 25 22.86 29.28 1.36
C PHE A 25 22.47 29.63 2.79
N LEU A 26 23.34 29.32 3.74
CA LEU A 26 23.21 29.75 5.12
C LEU A 26 24.13 30.95 5.36
N GLU A 27 23.55 32.11 5.59
CA GLU A 27 24.28 33.38 5.88
C GLU A 27 24.38 33.60 7.40
N SER A 28 24.73 32.57 8.15
CA SER A 28 24.86 32.61 9.61
C SER A 28 26.08 31.83 10.06
N LYS A 29 26.59 32.17 11.23
CA LYS A 29 27.63 31.37 11.91
C LYS A 29 27.06 30.16 12.67
N ASP A 30 25.76 30.15 12.87
CA ASP A 30 25.03 29.07 13.54
C ASP A 30 24.73 27.92 12.57
N GLY A 31 24.52 26.73 13.09
CA GLY A 31 24.08 25.56 12.30
C GLY A 31 22.60 25.69 11.88
N LEU A 32 22.26 25.01 10.81
CA LEU A 32 20.88 24.84 10.34
C LEU A 32 20.62 23.37 10.06
N ASP A 33 19.65 22.80 10.75
CA ASP A 33 19.13 21.47 10.45
C ASP A 33 17.99 21.61 9.44
N MET A 34 18.02 20.81 8.39
CA MET A 34 17.02 20.79 7.34
C MET A 34 16.52 19.37 7.11
N ASP A 35 15.21 19.21 6.96
CA ASP A 35 14.56 17.95 6.65
C ASP A 35 13.40 18.16 5.67
N HIS A 36 12.90 17.08 5.06
CA HIS A 36 11.79 17.11 4.10
C HIS A 36 11.92 18.14 2.96
N ILE A 37 13.14 18.34 2.45
CA ILE A 37 13.36 19.28 1.34
C ILE A 37 12.69 18.71 0.10
N SER A 38 11.76 19.48 -0.49
CA SER A 38 11.04 19.07 -1.69
C SER A 38 10.93 20.23 -2.67
N LEU A 39 10.86 19.90 -3.96
CA LEU A 39 10.66 20.87 -5.04
C LEU A 39 9.59 20.32 -5.98
N PHE A 40 8.45 21.00 -6.01
CA PHE A 40 7.32 20.61 -6.86
C PHE A 40 7.03 21.69 -7.90
N PRO A 41 6.52 21.32 -9.09
CA PRO A 41 5.97 22.28 -10.03
C PRO A 41 4.85 23.10 -9.40
N GLY A 42 4.73 24.38 -9.81
CA GLY A 42 3.68 25.26 -9.27
C GLY A 42 2.27 24.82 -9.63
N ASP A 43 2.12 24.04 -10.69
CA ASP A 43 0.87 23.41 -11.16
C ASP A 43 0.70 21.97 -10.71
N ALA A 44 1.54 21.48 -9.77
CA ALA A 44 1.44 20.12 -9.27
C ALA A 44 0.03 19.81 -8.75
N TRP A 45 -0.52 18.67 -9.17
CA TRP A 45 -1.81 18.20 -8.68
C TRP A 45 -1.77 18.04 -7.16
N LYS A 46 -2.67 18.73 -6.48
CA LYS A 46 -2.71 18.85 -5.00
C LYS A 46 -1.36 19.21 -4.36
N GLY A 47 -0.48 19.91 -5.09
CA GLY A 47 0.86 20.27 -4.61
C GLY A 47 1.81 19.06 -4.45
N LEU A 48 1.53 17.93 -5.07
CA LEU A 48 2.25 16.68 -4.83
C LEU A 48 2.67 15.95 -6.12
N LEU A 49 1.77 15.76 -7.07
CA LEU A 49 2.02 14.97 -8.28
C LEU A 49 2.11 15.84 -9.52
N ARG A 50 2.84 15.39 -10.51
CA ARG A 50 2.85 16.03 -11.83
C ARG A 50 1.46 16.00 -12.43
N ALA A 51 0.91 17.19 -12.74
CA ALA A 51 -0.45 17.35 -13.25
C ALA A 51 -0.65 16.66 -14.62
N ASP A 52 0.38 16.69 -15.48
CA ASP A 52 0.37 16.02 -16.79
C ASP A 52 0.24 14.49 -16.64
N LEU A 53 1.01 13.87 -15.72
CA LEU A 53 0.93 12.43 -15.48
C LEU A 53 -0.40 12.01 -14.84
N VAL A 54 -0.94 12.82 -13.93
CA VAL A 54 -2.29 12.56 -13.36
C VAL A 54 -3.35 12.62 -14.46
N LYS A 55 -3.23 13.60 -15.36
CA LYS A 55 -4.11 13.70 -16.53
C LYS A 55 -4.01 12.47 -17.42
N ASP A 56 -2.81 12.02 -17.76
CA ASP A 56 -2.60 10.84 -18.59
C ASP A 56 -3.19 9.58 -17.96
N LEU A 57 -3.00 9.39 -16.63
CA LEU A 57 -3.64 8.30 -15.90
C LEU A 57 -5.16 8.38 -15.95
N LYS A 58 -5.73 9.57 -15.83
CA LYS A 58 -7.18 9.80 -15.93
C LYS A 58 -7.71 9.50 -17.33
N ASP A 59 -6.97 9.87 -18.35
CA ASP A 59 -7.34 9.63 -19.77
C ASP A 59 -7.32 8.13 -20.12
N LEU A 60 -6.51 7.31 -19.43
CA LEU A 60 -6.52 5.85 -19.55
C LEU A 60 -7.83 5.22 -19.04
N LYS A 61 -8.60 5.93 -18.19
CA LYS A 61 -9.85 5.46 -17.59
C LYS A 61 -9.73 4.07 -16.94
N PRO A 62 -8.78 3.86 -16.02
CA PRO A 62 -8.58 2.56 -15.38
C PRO A 62 -9.81 2.20 -14.54
N GLY A 63 -10.24 0.93 -14.59
CA GLY A 63 -11.33 0.45 -13.74
C GLY A 63 -10.92 0.28 -12.27
N VAL A 64 -9.64 -0.06 -12.03
CA VAL A 64 -9.07 -0.31 -10.69
C VAL A 64 -7.70 0.33 -10.58
N PHE A 65 -7.40 0.89 -9.42
CA PHE A 65 -6.07 1.34 -9.04
C PHE A 65 -5.58 0.56 -7.83
N ARG A 66 -4.59 -0.33 -8.05
CA ARG A 66 -4.00 -1.19 -7.02
C ARG A 66 -2.76 -0.53 -6.43
N PHE A 67 -2.70 -0.46 -5.11
CA PHE A 67 -1.57 0.10 -4.36
C PHE A 67 -1.32 -0.65 -3.04
N PRO A 68 -0.16 -0.53 -2.37
CA PRO A 68 0.98 0.34 -2.67
C PRO A 68 1.93 -0.27 -3.71
N GLY A 69 1.75 -1.50 -4.10
CA GLY A 69 2.57 -2.24 -5.05
C GLY A 69 2.52 -3.74 -4.79
N GLY A 70 3.56 -4.45 -5.17
CA GLY A 70 3.72 -5.90 -5.05
C GLY A 70 4.47 -6.31 -3.79
N CYS A 71 5.69 -6.83 -3.93
CA CYS A 71 6.50 -7.37 -2.83
C CYS A 71 6.82 -6.35 -1.70
N ILE A 72 6.62 -5.06 -1.91
CA ILE A 72 6.76 -4.06 -0.84
C ILE A 72 5.70 -4.24 0.26
N VAL A 73 4.56 -4.86 -0.05
CA VAL A 73 3.52 -5.20 0.94
C VAL A 73 4.06 -6.20 1.96
N GLU A 74 4.86 -7.15 1.48
CA GLU A 74 5.44 -8.24 2.27
C GLU A 74 6.69 -7.79 3.04
N GLY A 75 7.51 -6.93 2.42
CA GLY A 75 8.86 -6.59 2.89
C GLY A 75 9.88 -7.70 2.64
N THR A 76 11.15 -7.40 2.87
CA THR A 76 12.22 -8.43 2.96
C THR A 76 12.03 -9.25 4.22
N ASP A 77 11.65 -8.59 5.29
CA ASP A 77 11.22 -9.13 6.57
C ASP A 77 9.93 -8.43 7.02
N LEU A 78 9.37 -8.87 8.13
CA LEU A 78 8.12 -8.28 8.65
C LEU A 78 8.30 -6.82 9.10
N ALA A 79 9.50 -6.40 9.47
CA ALA A 79 9.78 -5.03 9.91
C ALA A 79 9.77 -4.05 8.72
N SER A 80 10.27 -4.48 7.57
CA SER A 80 10.34 -3.68 6.34
C SER A 80 9.08 -3.75 5.47
N ARG A 81 8.02 -4.49 5.90
CA ARG A 81 6.74 -4.51 5.21
C ARG A 81 6.12 -3.12 5.11
N TYR A 82 5.31 -2.89 4.10
CA TYR A 82 4.56 -1.65 4.00
C TYR A 82 3.45 -1.61 5.07
N GLN A 83 3.69 -0.84 6.13
CA GLN A 83 2.68 -0.58 7.15
C GLN A 83 1.90 0.69 6.76
N TRP A 84 0.67 0.53 6.29
CA TRP A 84 -0.12 1.64 5.78
C TRP A 84 -0.37 2.73 6.83
N LYS A 85 -0.46 2.36 8.12
CA LYS A 85 -0.63 3.31 9.22
C LYS A 85 0.53 4.31 9.34
N ASN A 86 1.73 3.91 8.90
CA ASN A 86 2.89 4.78 8.83
C ASN A 86 2.83 5.75 7.63
N SER A 87 1.93 5.53 6.69
CA SER A 87 1.82 6.31 5.45
C SER A 87 0.64 7.30 5.44
N VAL A 88 0.00 7.50 6.58
CA VAL A 88 -1.11 8.45 6.78
C VAL A 88 -0.80 9.42 7.92
N GLY A 89 -1.55 10.50 8.03
CA GLY A 89 -1.24 11.62 8.93
C GLY A 89 -0.27 12.62 8.30
N PRO A 90 0.23 13.61 9.07
CA PRO A 90 1.17 14.62 8.59
C PRO A 90 2.43 13.99 8.00
N VAL A 91 2.85 14.44 6.82
CA VAL A 91 3.97 13.86 6.07
C VAL A 91 5.27 13.91 6.88
N GLU A 92 5.48 14.97 7.63
CA GLU A 92 6.65 15.18 8.49
C GLU A 92 6.75 14.19 9.66
N ASN A 93 5.68 13.50 9.99
CA ASN A 93 5.63 12.49 11.06
C ASN A 93 5.71 11.06 10.52
N ARG A 94 5.76 10.87 9.20
CA ARG A 94 5.83 9.55 8.59
C ARG A 94 7.26 9.03 8.64
N PRO A 95 7.50 7.81 9.16
CA PRO A 95 8.87 7.28 9.27
C PRO A 95 9.43 6.90 7.90
N LEU A 96 10.75 6.80 7.82
CA LEU A 96 11.39 6.12 6.70
C LEU A 96 11.17 4.62 6.81
N ASN A 97 10.83 3.99 5.70
CA ASN A 97 10.75 2.53 5.59
C ASN A 97 11.81 2.02 4.63
N GLU A 98 12.54 1.01 5.03
CA GLU A 98 13.49 0.35 4.14
C GLU A 98 12.72 -0.37 3.01
N ASN A 99 13.11 -0.11 1.76
CA ASN A 99 12.43 -0.73 0.65
C ASN A 99 12.88 -2.19 0.50
N ARG A 100 11.91 -3.07 0.24
CA ARG A 100 12.10 -4.49 -0.06
C ARG A 100 13.27 -4.76 -1.03
N TRP A 101 13.49 -3.86 -1.98
CA TRP A 101 14.47 -4.04 -3.05
C TRP A 101 15.89 -3.65 -2.67
N ASN A 102 16.16 -3.11 -1.47
CA ASN A 102 17.52 -2.83 -1.01
C ASN A 102 18.39 -4.08 -1.01
N TYR A 103 17.88 -5.18 -0.47
CA TYR A 103 18.63 -6.43 -0.35
C TYR A 103 18.74 -7.18 -1.67
N THR A 104 17.75 -7.07 -2.55
CA THR A 104 17.74 -7.81 -3.81
C THR A 104 18.76 -7.31 -4.81
N PHE A 105 19.16 -6.04 -4.70
CA PHE A 105 20.06 -5.39 -5.64
C PHE A 105 21.16 -4.61 -4.93
N PRO A 106 22.08 -5.27 -4.19
CA PRO A 106 23.10 -4.60 -3.40
C PRO A 106 24.12 -3.82 -4.24
N HIS A 107 24.22 -4.11 -5.54
CA HIS A 107 25.12 -3.45 -6.51
C HIS A 107 24.46 -2.26 -7.22
N ARG A 108 23.30 -1.80 -6.80
CA ARG A 108 22.68 -0.60 -7.36
C ARG A 108 23.56 0.63 -7.13
N MET A 109 23.46 1.56 -8.06
CA MET A 109 24.08 2.88 -7.93
C MET A 109 23.60 3.62 -6.67
N TYR A 110 22.38 3.33 -6.21
CA TYR A 110 21.79 3.86 -4.98
C TYR A 110 21.39 2.70 -4.07
N PRO A 111 22.32 2.19 -3.24
CA PRO A 111 22.05 1.03 -2.39
C PRO A 111 21.06 1.34 -1.25
N ASN A 112 20.91 2.61 -0.88
CA ASN A 112 20.01 3.05 0.18
C ASN A 112 18.65 3.43 -0.41
N TYR A 113 17.83 2.43 -0.75
CA TYR A 113 16.49 2.64 -1.26
C TYR A 113 15.47 2.60 -0.12
N PHE A 114 14.99 3.77 0.25
CA PHE A 114 13.98 3.95 1.29
C PHE A 114 12.70 4.55 0.73
N GLN A 115 11.59 4.28 1.41
CA GLN A 115 10.30 4.93 1.18
C GLN A 115 10.08 5.96 2.30
N SER A 116 9.90 7.22 1.93
CA SER A 116 9.57 8.29 2.87
C SER A 116 8.09 8.37 3.21
N TYR A 117 7.26 7.59 2.53
CA TYR A 117 5.80 7.69 2.57
C TYR A 117 5.22 9.07 2.21
N GLY A 118 6.00 9.92 1.53
CA GLY A 118 5.49 11.19 1.00
C GLY A 118 4.30 11.02 0.06
N LEU A 119 4.22 9.87 -0.61
CA LEU A 119 3.05 9.34 -1.30
C LEU A 119 2.60 8.08 -0.54
N GLY A 120 1.55 8.19 0.26
CA GLY A 120 1.02 7.13 1.10
C GLY A 120 -0.40 6.73 0.74
N PHE A 121 -1.04 5.96 1.61
CA PHE A 121 -2.39 5.43 1.35
C PHE A 121 -3.43 6.54 1.17
N TYR A 122 -3.35 7.62 1.93
CA TYR A 122 -4.26 8.74 1.76
C TYR A 122 -4.16 9.36 0.36
N GLU A 123 -2.95 9.61 -0.10
CA GLU A 123 -2.69 10.17 -1.43
C GLU A 123 -3.07 9.19 -2.55
N PHE A 124 -2.89 7.88 -2.35
CA PHE A 124 -3.36 6.87 -3.29
C PHE A 124 -4.89 6.82 -3.40
N PHE A 125 -5.61 6.97 -2.30
CA PHE A 125 -7.07 7.09 -2.33
C PHE A 125 -7.53 8.35 -3.07
N LEU A 126 -6.90 9.49 -2.80
CA LEU A 126 -7.19 10.75 -3.52
C LEU A 126 -6.93 10.60 -5.02
N LEU A 127 -5.83 9.93 -5.40
CA LEU A 127 -5.52 9.70 -6.81
C LEU A 127 -6.53 8.75 -7.45
N SER A 128 -7.00 7.71 -6.73
CA SER A 128 -8.04 6.81 -7.21
C SER A 128 -9.32 7.59 -7.58
N GLU A 129 -9.76 8.50 -6.72
CA GLU A 129 -10.93 9.35 -7.00
C GLU A 129 -10.69 10.26 -8.20
N GLU A 130 -9.53 10.90 -8.28
CA GLU A 130 -9.20 11.82 -9.39
C GLU A 130 -9.22 11.12 -10.74
N ILE A 131 -8.65 9.93 -10.83
CA ILE A 131 -8.59 9.17 -12.09
C ILE A 131 -9.87 8.36 -12.37
N GLY A 132 -10.82 8.34 -11.42
CA GLY A 132 -12.10 7.62 -11.55
C GLY A 132 -11.97 6.10 -11.43
N ALA A 133 -10.91 5.61 -10.78
CA ALA A 133 -10.65 4.19 -10.58
C ALA A 133 -11.14 3.71 -9.21
N ALA A 134 -11.62 2.47 -9.13
CA ALA A 134 -11.90 1.83 -7.85
C ALA A 134 -10.57 1.56 -7.10
N PRO A 135 -10.42 2.02 -5.85
CA PRO A 135 -9.21 1.73 -5.07
C PRO A 135 -9.15 0.26 -4.69
N LEU A 136 -7.98 -0.35 -4.85
CA LEU A 136 -7.65 -1.69 -4.39
C LEU A 136 -6.38 -1.65 -3.52
N PRO A 137 -6.50 -1.21 -2.26
CA PRO A 137 -5.40 -1.29 -1.32
C PRO A 137 -5.07 -2.74 -0.99
N VAL A 138 -3.77 -3.04 -0.88
CA VAL A 138 -3.27 -4.37 -0.51
C VAL A 138 -2.57 -4.30 0.83
N VAL A 139 -2.92 -5.21 1.74
CA VAL A 139 -2.34 -5.32 3.08
C VAL A 139 -1.56 -6.62 3.26
N SER A 140 -0.58 -6.60 4.17
CA SER A 140 0.19 -7.78 4.52
C SER A 140 -0.68 -8.80 5.26
N VAL A 141 -0.48 -10.07 4.95
CA VAL A 141 -1.13 -11.23 5.58
C VAL A 141 -0.23 -11.86 6.67
N GLY A 142 0.81 -11.15 7.09
CA GLY A 142 1.78 -11.67 8.06
C GLY A 142 2.81 -12.62 7.47
N LEU A 143 2.95 -12.64 6.15
CA LEU A 143 4.03 -13.33 5.43
C LEU A 143 5.02 -12.29 4.93
N SER A 144 6.30 -12.44 5.25
CA SER A 144 7.37 -11.73 4.55
C SER A 144 7.61 -12.36 3.18
N CYS A 145 8.37 -11.70 2.32
CA CYS A 145 8.56 -12.17 0.95
C CYS A 145 9.13 -13.60 0.90
N GLN A 146 8.31 -14.54 0.43
CA GLN A 146 8.67 -15.95 0.37
C GLN A 146 9.78 -16.29 -0.62
N PHE A 147 10.08 -15.42 -1.59
CA PHE A 147 11.25 -15.58 -2.46
C PHE A 147 12.57 -15.50 -1.71
N GLN A 148 12.59 -14.80 -0.57
CA GLN A 148 13.80 -14.62 0.25
C GLN A 148 13.74 -15.41 1.55
N ASN A 149 12.55 -15.80 2.00
CA ASN A 149 12.33 -16.39 3.32
C ASN A 149 11.54 -17.68 3.20
N ASN A 150 12.21 -18.82 3.30
CA ASN A 150 11.60 -20.13 3.10
C ASN A 150 11.15 -20.83 4.38
N GLY A 151 11.37 -20.26 5.57
CA GLY A 151 11.04 -20.88 6.86
C GLY A 151 9.90 -20.17 7.57
N GLU A 152 9.10 -20.92 8.32
CA GLU A 152 7.99 -20.38 9.11
C GLU A 152 8.45 -19.32 10.12
N GLN A 153 9.69 -19.41 10.62
CA GLN A 153 10.27 -18.44 11.57
C GLN A 153 10.40 -17.03 11.01
N PHE A 154 10.31 -16.84 9.70
CA PHE A 154 10.35 -15.51 9.05
C PHE A 154 8.96 -14.88 8.91
N HIS A 155 7.93 -15.59 9.31
CA HIS A 155 6.54 -15.20 9.18
C HIS A 155 5.88 -15.09 10.55
N VAL A 156 4.77 -14.37 10.62
CA VAL A 156 3.96 -14.33 11.85
C VAL A 156 3.32 -15.68 12.07
N ALA A 157 3.31 -16.18 13.30
CA ALA A 157 2.55 -17.38 13.63
C ALA A 157 1.05 -17.14 13.36
N VAL A 158 0.35 -18.19 12.94
CA VAL A 158 -1.08 -18.08 12.57
C VAL A 158 -1.94 -17.58 13.74
N ASP A 159 -1.55 -17.90 14.97
CA ASP A 159 -2.27 -17.46 16.17
C ASP A 159 -1.97 -16.01 16.57
N ASP A 160 -0.89 -15.41 16.04
CA ASP A 160 -0.47 -14.04 16.31
C ASP A 160 -0.89 -13.05 15.20
N LEU A 161 -1.80 -13.44 14.31
CA LEU A 161 -2.23 -12.63 13.16
C LEU A 161 -3.12 -11.45 13.52
N GLN A 162 -3.61 -11.34 14.76
CA GLN A 162 -4.58 -10.31 15.12
C GLN A 162 -4.12 -8.89 14.77
N PRO A 163 -2.87 -8.45 15.01
CA PRO A 163 -2.44 -7.10 14.63
C PRO A 163 -2.53 -6.82 13.12
N TYR A 164 -2.32 -7.84 12.27
CA TYR A 164 -2.42 -7.72 10.81
C TYR A 164 -3.89 -7.70 10.36
N ILE A 165 -4.75 -8.45 11.03
CA ILE A 165 -6.20 -8.40 10.82
C ILE A 165 -6.73 -7.03 11.21
N ASP A 166 -6.29 -6.48 12.34
CA ASP A 166 -6.65 -5.12 12.79
C ASP A 166 -6.17 -4.07 11.78
N ASP A 167 -5.01 -4.25 11.15
CA ASP A 167 -4.55 -3.37 10.07
C ASP A 167 -5.53 -3.33 8.90
N ALA A 168 -6.09 -4.48 8.51
CA ALA A 168 -7.10 -4.55 7.45
C ALA A 168 -8.43 -3.91 7.86
N LEU A 169 -8.90 -4.18 9.07
CA LEU A 169 -10.16 -3.62 9.59
C LEU A 169 -10.07 -2.09 9.75
N ASP A 170 -8.96 -1.61 10.29
CA ASP A 170 -8.67 -0.19 10.46
C ASP A 170 -8.55 0.54 9.12
N LEU A 171 -7.99 -0.12 8.10
CA LEU A 171 -7.91 0.46 6.74
C LEU A 171 -9.30 0.64 6.13
N ILE A 172 -10.19 -0.33 6.31
CA ILE A 172 -11.58 -0.21 5.84
C ILE A 172 -12.28 0.94 6.59
N GLU A 173 -12.04 1.06 7.91
CA GLU A 173 -12.56 2.19 8.69
C GLU A 173 -11.96 3.52 8.24
N PHE A 174 -10.64 3.58 7.95
CA PHE A 174 -10.02 4.78 7.40
C PHE A 174 -10.67 5.20 6.08
N ALA A 175 -10.92 4.25 5.20
CA ALA A 175 -11.52 4.54 3.89
C ALA A 175 -13.01 4.89 3.98
N ASN A 176 -13.79 4.19 4.81
CA ASN A 176 -15.26 4.23 4.77
C ASN A 176 -15.92 4.69 6.07
N GLY A 177 -15.19 4.73 7.18
CA GLY A 177 -15.74 5.10 8.49
C GLY A 177 -16.21 6.55 8.55
N GLY A 178 -17.18 6.82 9.41
CA GLY A 178 -17.64 8.18 9.72
C GLY A 178 -16.55 9.01 10.41
N THR A 179 -16.72 10.32 10.42
CA THR A 179 -15.78 11.26 11.06
C THR A 179 -15.77 11.18 12.59
N ASP A 180 -16.68 10.42 13.17
CA ASP A 180 -16.79 10.07 14.58
C ASP A 180 -15.99 8.82 14.95
N THR A 181 -15.51 8.04 13.99
CA THR A 181 -14.63 6.91 14.21
C THR A 181 -13.16 7.34 14.27
N LYS A 182 -12.29 6.52 14.87
CA LYS A 182 -10.87 6.84 15.00
C LYS A 182 -10.20 7.12 13.65
N TRP A 183 -10.35 6.21 12.70
CA TRP A 183 -9.67 6.28 11.43
C TRP A 183 -10.39 7.17 10.40
N GLY A 184 -11.72 7.21 10.45
CA GLY A 184 -12.49 8.17 9.65
C GLY A 184 -12.24 9.61 10.08
N LYS A 185 -12.03 9.88 11.38
CA LYS A 185 -11.61 11.19 11.88
C LYS A 185 -10.23 11.57 11.34
N LEU A 186 -9.24 10.65 11.37
CA LEU A 186 -7.92 10.93 10.81
C LEU A 186 -8.01 11.30 9.32
N ARG A 187 -8.80 10.55 8.53
CA ARG A 187 -9.05 10.90 7.12
C ARG A 187 -9.64 12.32 6.98
N ALA A 188 -10.60 12.67 7.81
CA ALA A 188 -11.21 14.01 7.80
C ALA A 188 -10.21 15.09 8.19
N ASP A 189 -9.38 14.87 9.22
CA ASP A 189 -8.33 15.78 9.67
C ASP A 189 -7.26 16.00 8.56
N MET A 190 -7.04 14.99 7.71
CA MET A 190 -6.19 15.09 6.51
C MET A 190 -6.86 15.82 5.34
N GLY A 191 -8.10 16.29 5.49
CA GLY A 191 -8.81 17.09 4.50
C GLY A 191 -9.85 16.38 3.65
N HIS A 192 -10.17 15.09 3.95
CA HIS A 192 -11.18 14.33 3.21
C HIS A 192 -12.24 13.74 4.16
N PRO A 193 -13.25 14.53 4.58
CA PRO A 193 -14.29 14.04 5.51
C PRO A 193 -15.22 12.99 4.91
N ALA A 194 -15.43 13.01 3.58
CA ALA A 194 -16.27 12.02 2.90
C ALA A 194 -15.57 10.64 2.84
N PRO A 195 -16.32 9.53 2.84
CA PRO A 195 -15.74 8.20 2.62
C PRO A 195 -15.22 8.05 1.18
N PHE A 196 -14.15 7.29 1.02
CA PHE A 196 -13.59 6.91 -0.30
C PHE A 196 -14.39 5.80 -1.02
N ASN A 197 -15.45 5.28 -0.38
CA ASN A 197 -16.29 4.22 -0.94
C ASN A 197 -15.52 2.97 -1.34
N LEU A 198 -14.57 2.57 -0.51
CA LEU A 198 -13.80 1.34 -0.69
C LEU A 198 -14.73 0.15 -0.79
N LYS A 199 -14.57 -0.65 -1.85
CA LYS A 199 -15.35 -1.87 -2.10
C LYS A 199 -14.49 -3.13 -2.12
N HIS A 200 -13.19 -2.99 -2.33
CA HIS A 200 -12.26 -4.09 -2.51
C HIS A 200 -11.04 -3.92 -1.61
N ILE A 201 -10.57 -4.99 -0.99
CA ILE A 201 -9.31 -5.02 -0.27
C ILE A 201 -8.50 -6.24 -0.70
N GLY A 202 -7.23 -6.04 -1.03
CA GLY A 202 -6.29 -7.11 -1.28
C GLY A 202 -5.66 -7.60 0.03
N VAL A 203 -5.63 -8.92 0.23
CA VAL A 203 -5.00 -9.57 1.38
C VAL A 203 -3.85 -10.43 0.91
N GLY A 204 -2.62 -9.96 1.12
CA GLY A 204 -1.41 -10.59 0.63
C GLY A 204 -1.05 -10.23 -0.80
N ASN A 205 0.17 -10.56 -1.19
CA ASN A 205 0.72 -10.35 -2.53
C ASN A 205 1.58 -11.55 -2.94
N GLU A 206 1.27 -12.16 -4.08
CA GLU A 206 2.03 -13.29 -4.66
C GLU A 206 2.30 -14.47 -3.72
N GLN A 207 1.62 -14.59 -2.58
CA GLN A 207 1.82 -15.69 -1.65
C GLN A 207 1.43 -17.03 -2.27
N TRP A 208 2.21 -18.06 -1.93
CA TRP A 208 1.99 -19.45 -2.37
C TRP A 208 2.15 -20.43 -1.23
N GLY A 209 1.85 -21.71 -1.50
CA GLY A 209 1.98 -22.80 -0.55
C GLY A 209 0.91 -22.82 0.53
N PRO A 210 1.00 -23.75 1.48
CA PRO A 210 -0.05 -24.02 2.46
C PRO A 210 -0.19 -22.92 3.53
N LEU A 211 0.83 -22.10 3.73
CA LEU A 211 0.83 -21.05 4.76
C LEU A 211 -0.17 -19.93 4.49
N TYR A 212 -0.48 -19.67 3.24
CA TYR A 212 -1.31 -18.53 2.86
C TYR A 212 -2.82 -18.77 3.07
N PRO A 213 -3.43 -19.88 2.60
CA PRO A 213 -4.88 -20.10 2.73
C PRO A 213 -5.39 -20.05 4.17
N VAL A 214 -4.67 -20.65 5.12
CA VAL A 214 -5.05 -20.61 6.55
C VAL A 214 -5.06 -19.20 7.13
N ARG A 215 -4.17 -18.32 6.66
CA ARG A 215 -4.13 -16.91 7.04
C ARG A 215 -5.28 -16.15 6.41
N LEU A 216 -5.45 -16.30 5.11
CA LEU A 216 -6.53 -15.66 4.36
C LEU A 216 -7.90 -15.96 4.97
N GLU A 217 -8.15 -17.19 5.38
CA GLU A 217 -9.40 -17.59 6.04
C GLU A 217 -9.69 -16.78 7.31
N LYS A 218 -8.67 -16.54 8.16
CA LYS A 218 -8.81 -15.70 9.36
C LYS A 218 -9.17 -14.25 9.01
N PHE A 219 -8.54 -13.68 7.97
CA PHE A 219 -8.87 -12.34 7.47
C PHE A 219 -10.30 -12.28 6.92
N ILE A 220 -10.71 -13.27 6.11
CA ILE A 220 -12.06 -13.36 5.57
C ILE A 220 -13.10 -13.35 6.70
N LYS A 221 -12.93 -14.23 7.70
CA LYS A 221 -13.84 -14.31 8.86
C LYS A 221 -13.96 -12.96 9.57
N ALA A 222 -12.84 -12.31 9.88
CA ALA A 222 -12.83 -11.05 10.59
C ALA A 222 -13.42 -9.90 9.78
N ILE A 223 -13.04 -9.76 8.50
CA ILE A 223 -13.55 -8.70 7.63
C ILE A 223 -15.06 -8.88 7.41
N ARG A 224 -15.52 -10.09 7.14
CA ARG A 224 -16.94 -10.36 6.93
C ARG A 224 -17.80 -10.11 8.15
N ALA A 225 -17.28 -10.38 9.33
CA ALA A 225 -18.00 -10.12 10.58
C ALA A 225 -18.27 -8.62 10.78
N LYS A 226 -17.37 -7.72 10.36
CA LYS A 226 -17.49 -6.28 10.58
C LYS A 226 -17.94 -5.52 9.31
N TYR A 227 -17.51 -5.98 8.13
CA TYR A 227 -17.73 -5.32 6.84
C TYR A 227 -18.20 -6.32 5.77
N PRO A 228 -19.43 -6.83 5.84
CA PRO A 228 -19.90 -7.93 4.99
C PRO A 228 -19.93 -7.61 3.49
N ASN A 229 -19.96 -6.32 3.14
CA ASN A 229 -20.05 -5.87 1.74
C ASN A 229 -18.69 -5.60 1.08
N ILE A 230 -17.58 -5.73 1.81
CA ILE A 230 -16.25 -5.58 1.25
C ILE A 230 -15.86 -6.85 0.50
N GLN A 231 -15.43 -6.70 -0.74
CA GLN A 231 -14.90 -7.79 -1.54
C GLN A 231 -13.42 -7.99 -1.21
N ILE A 232 -13.05 -9.24 -0.94
CA ILE A 232 -11.69 -9.61 -0.55
C ILE A 232 -11.00 -10.23 -1.75
N VAL A 233 -9.87 -9.64 -2.14
CA VAL A 233 -9.02 -10.13 -3.22
C VAL A 233 -7.83 -10.86 -2.59
N GLY A 234 -7.77 -12.18 -2.81
CA GLY A 234 -6.65 -13.01 -2.41
C GLY A 234 -5.63 -13.19 -3.54
N THR A 235 -4.62 -14.00 -3.28
CA THR A 235 -3.61 -14.42 -4.27
C THR A 235 -3.54 -15.93 -4.34
N SER A 236 -3.22 -16.46 -5.50
CA SER A 236 -3.05 -17.92 -5.71
C SER A 236 -1.60 -18.28 -6.07
N GLY A 237 -0.67 -17.38 -5.82
CA GLY A 237 0.74 -17.52 -6.14
C GLY A 237 1.13 -16.84 -7.46
N PRO A 238 2.44 -16.71 -7.74
CA PRO A 238 2.96 -16.00 -8.90
C PRO A 238 2.90 -16.82 -10.19
N SER A 239 2.65 -18.11 -10.11
CA SER A 239 2.60 -19.01 -11.28
C SER A 239 1.63 -20.18 -11.04
N PRO A 240 0.96 -20.69 -12.09
CA PRO A 240 0.19 -21.93 -12.00
C PRO A 240 1.09 -23.18 -11.94
N ASP A 241 2.36 -23.07 -12.27
CA ASP A 241 3.32 -24.17 -12.34
C ASP A 241 4.37 -24.07 -11.24
N ASP A 242 4.73 -25.21 -10.66
CA ASP A 242 5.81 -25.31 -9.69
C ASP A 242 7.16 -25.06 -10.35
N LYS A 243 8.03 -24.33 -9.66
CA LYS A 243 9.34 -23.96 -10.17
C LYS A 243 10.37 -23.84 -9.05
N ASP A 244 11.57 -24.34 -9.29
CA ASP A 244 12.71 -24.22 -8.38
C ASP A 244 12.39 -24.73 -6.96
N GLY A 245 11.62 -25.82 -6.85
CA GLY A 245 11.19 -26.39 -5.57
C GLY A 245 10.14 -25.57 -4.81
N LYS A 246 9.56 -24.56 -5.43
CA LYS A 246 8.49 -23.72 -4.87
C LYS A 246 7.14 -24.21 -5.36
N GLU A 247 6.24 -24.46 -4.41
CA GLU A 247 4.89 -24.97 -4.67
C GLU A 247 3.93 -23.85 -5.12
N PHE A 248 4.25 -23.18 -6.22
CA PHE A 248 3.41 -22.10 -6.77
C PHE A 248 2.02 -22.59 -7.16
N SER A 249 1.94 -23.82 -7.69
CA SER A 249 0.67 -24.43 -8.10
C SER A 249 -0.25 -24.75 -6.91
N TYR A 250 0.26 -24.76 -5.68
CA TYR A 250 -0.54 -25.09 -4.49
C TYR A 250 -1.75 -24.16 -4.35
N GLY A 251 -1.54 -22.87 -4.41
CA GLY A 251 -2.62 -21.88 -4.32
C GLY A 251 -3.67 -22.05 -5.42
N TRP A 252 -3.24 -22.34 -6.65
CA TRP A 252 -4.14 -22.60 -7.78
C TRP A 252 -4.97 -23.87 -7.56
N LYS A 253 -4.35 -24.94 -7.08
CA LYS A 253 -5.02 -26.22 -6.76
C LYS A 253 -6.00 -26.05 -5.60
N GLU A 254 -5.59 -25.38 -4.52
CA GLU A 254 -6.45 -25.09 -3.37
C GLU A 254 -7.61 -24.17 -3.72
N MET A 255 -7.39 -23.09 -4.46
CA MET A 255 -8.46 -22.21 -4.92
C MET A 255 -9.44 -22.96 -5.84
N THR A 256 -8.96 -23.91 -6.63
CA THR A 256 -9.81 -24.78 -7.47
C THR A 256 -10.57 -25.79 -6.63
N ARG A 257 -9.98 -26.35 -5.58
CA ARG A 257 -10.62 -27.25 -4.60
C ARG A 257 -11.59 -26.49 -3.68
N LEU A 258 -11.14 -25.38 -3.12
CA LEU A 258 -11.96 -24.49 -2.30
C LEU A 258 -13.12 -23.88 -3.08
N LYS A 259 -13.04 -23.87 -4.42
CA LYS A 259 -14.13 -23.45 -5.29
C LYS A 259 -15.38 -24.34 -5.17
N ALA A 260 -15.25 -25.57 -4.74
CA ALA A 260 -16.41 -26.44 -4.44
C ALA A 260 -16.97 -26.16 -3.03
N ASP A 261 -16.11 -26.05 -2.01
CA ASP A 261 -16.54 -25.87 -0.62
C ASP A 261 -16.70 -24.39 -0.24
N LEU A 262 -15.80 -23.52 -0.71
CA LEU A 262 -15.88 -22.07 -0.49
C LEU A 262 -16.95 -21.40 -1.36
N VAL A 263 -17.23 -21.89 -2.57
CA VAL A 263 -18.34 -21.42 -3.42
C VAL A 263 -19.68 -21.80 -2.81
N ASP A 264 -19.80 -22.90 -2.13
CA ASP A 264 -21.06 -23.28 -1.49
C ASP A 264 -21.30 -22.47 -0.21
N GLU A 265 -20.25 -22.18 0.57
CA GLU A 265 -20.31 -21.31 1.74
C GLU A 265 -20.33 -19.82 1.36
N LEU A 266 -19.63 -19.43 0.30
CA LEU A 266 -19.64 -18.07 -0.27
C LEU A 266 -20.94 -17.77 -1.03
N SER A 267 -21.57 -18.75 -1.69
CA SER A 267 -22.90 -18.61 -2.30
C SER A 267 -23.98 -18.44 -1.24
N ARG A 268 -23.88 -19.15 -0.12
CA ARG A 268 -24.79 -19.00 1.02
C ARG A 268 -24.59 -17.68 1.77
N SER A 269 -23.40 -17.09 1.76
CA SER A 269 -23.09 -15.80 2.39
C SER A 269 -23.26 -14.59 1.45
N GLY A 270 -23.67 -14.78 0.20
CA GLY A 270 -23.80 -13.72 -0.80
C GLY A 270 -22.47 -13.23 -1.38
N LEU A 271 -21.39 -14.01 -1.23
CA LEU A 271 -20.09 -13.70 -1.81
C LEU A 271 -20.03 -14.10 -3.27
N VAL A 272 -19.71 -13.15 -4.15
CA VAL A 272 -19.46 -13.43 -5.56
C VAL A 272 -18.14 -14.22 -5.68
N PRO A 273 -18.12 -15.37 -6.37
CA PRO A 273 -16.89 -16.09 -6.61
C PRO A 273 -15.89 -15.19 -7.33
N LEU A 274 -14.60 -15.29 -7.01
CA LEU A 274 -13.50 -14.67 -7.72
C LEU A 274 -13.33 -15.29 -9.15
N SER A 275 -14.40 -15.44 -9.89
CA SER A 275 -14.43 -15.99 -11.24
C SER A 275 -14.18 -14.91 -12.31
N GLY A 276 -13.39 -13.88 -12.01
CA GLY A 276 -13.14 -12.74 -12.89
C GLY A 276 -11.71 -12.63 -13.41
N TRP A 277 -10.87 -13.64 -13.28
CA TRP A 277 -9.58 -13.69 -13.97
C TRP A 277 -9.72 -14.54 -15.23
N THR A 278 -10.33 -13.95 -16.25
CA THR A 278 -9.99 -14.32 -17.63
C THR A 278 -8.81 -13.43 -18.03
N LEU A 279 -7.70 -14.09 -18.36
CA LEU A 279 -6.55 -13.53 -19.08
C LEU A 279 -7.02 -12.79 -20.33
#